data_fa765f67d042bf3ac04d9775ed73f920
#
_entry.id   fa765f67d042bf3ac04d9775ed73f920
#
_cell.length_a   1.000
_cell.length_b   1.000
_cell.length_c   1.000
_cell.angle_alpha   90.00
_cell.angle_beta   90.00
_cell.angle_gamma   90.00
#
_symmetry.space_group_name_H-M   'P 1'
#
loop_
_entity.id
_entity.type
_entity.pdbx_description
1 polymer ?
#
loop_
_entity_poly.entity_id
_entity_poly.type
_entity_poly.pdbx_seq_one_letter_code
_entity_poly.pdbx_strand_id
1 'polypeptide(L)'
;MKINQILVSGMALALSVASLSSTAKMTTDEIAQLGVTLTPLGGEMAGNADGAIPAWEGGIESAADAGYPDFKSSGHHPDPYEGETPLFTITTQNMAQYADKLTVGHKAMLEIYPDFRMNVYPSHRSAAFPQRFYEATRIAAATATLNATGNGVDNAVKGLPFPAPKNGLEAIWNHRLHYRSDGITIRNIGQAPVLRNGDFTLVKIEDAGVPIYHQPNTTVDNVDNLVIKFKHKVLAPPRLAGTLLLVHDTLDQSREPRKAWIYNPGQRRVRRAPNVAFDNPAIASDGLITHDQYDMYNGSPERYHWKLVGKREIYVPYNAYRLHSDKLKYTDIIRPLHLDPEHLRYELHRVWVVEATLKEDTRHIYKRRTFYLDEDSWQIMHVDQYDNRNRLWRVSEAHVINYYEVPVLWSTVEAHYDLQSGRYIAFGLNNEEDFTVDFSATHLSESDFSVAALRRDGKR
;
A
#
# COMPACT_ATOMS: atom_id res chain seq x y z
N MET A 1 52.72 46.93 43.77
CA MET A 1 51.24 47.00 43.52
C MET A 1 50.82 45.71 42.81
N LYS A 2 50.20 44.78 43.54
CA LYS A 2 49.82 43.45 43.06
C LYS A 2 48.45 43.52 42.50
N ILE A 3 48.24 43.09 41.25
CA ILE A 3 46.96 42.93 40.62
C ILE A 3 46.62 41.46 40.66
N ASN A 4 45.50 41.12 41.35
CA ASN A 4 44.96 39.80 41.45
C ASN A 4 44.19 39.45 40.14
N GLN A 5 44.55 38.35 39.52
CA GLN A 5 43.72 37.69 38.48
C GLN A 5 42.70 36.74 39.13
N ILE A 6 41.45 37.03 38.89
CA ILE A 6 40.34 36.11 39.27
C ILE A 6 40.10 35.20 38.08
N LEU A 7 40.37 33.91 38.24
CA LEU A 7 39.97 32.85 37.32
C LEU A 7 38.48 32.54 37.54
N VAL A 8 37.67 32.81 36.54
CA VAL A 8 36.29 32.34 36.49
C VAL A 8 36.27 31.02 35.70
N SER A 9 36.12 29.90 36.41
CA SER A 9 35.91 28.57 35.83
C SER A 9 34.46 28.45 35.41
N GLY A 10 34.21 28.58 34.09
CA GLY A 10 32.93 28.27 33.49
C GLY A 10 32.76 26.75 33.31
N MET A 11 31.91 26.17 34.12
CA MET A 11 31.51 24.75 34.02
C MET A 11 30.39 24.64 32.96
N ALA A 12 30.77 24.24 31.75
CA ALA A 12 29.81 23.94 30.67
C ALA A 12 29.08 22.61 31.00
N LEU A 13 27.83 22.72 31.41
CA LEU A 13 26.93 21.57 31.59
C LEU A 13 26.46 21.10 30.20
N ALA A 14 27.10 20.07 29.66
CA ALA A 14 26.64 19.39 28.47
C ALA A 14 25.36 18.58 28.82
N LEU A 15 24.18 19.13 28.51
CA LEU A 15 22.95 18.35 28.46
C LEU A 15 23.04 17.38 27.30
N SER A 16 23.44 16.14 27.55
CA SER A 16 23.22 15.03 26.64
C SER A 16 21.71 14.73 26.64
N VAL A 17 21.01 15.20 25.59
CA VAL A 17 19.67 14.74 25.27
C VAL A 17 19.82 13.29 24.79
N ALA A 18 19.72 12.35 25.70
CA ALA A 18 19.52 10.96 25.37
C ALA A 18 18.15 10.87 24.70
N SER A 19 18.11 10.70 23.39
CA SER A 19 16.92 10.29 22.66
C SER A 19 16.55 8.90 23.17
N LEU A 20 15.69 8.84 24.17
CA LEU A 20 15.01 7.62 24.56
C LEU A 20 14.11 7.23 23.39
N SER A 21 14.61 6.35 22.53
CA SER A 21 13.77 5.60 21.60
C SER A 21 12.82 4.77 22.45
N SER A 22 11.65 5.35 22.74
CA SER A 22 10.57 4.64 23.42
C SER A 22 10.07 3.56 22.48
N THR A 23 10.52 2.34 22.62
CA THR A 23 9.91 1.15 22.06
C THR A 23 8.65 0.87 22.87
N ALA A 24 7.64 1.71 22.74
CA ALA A 24 6.43 1.61 23.52
C ALA A 24 5.47 0.61 22.85
N LYS A 25 5.52 -0.65 23.29
CA LYS A 25 4.42 -1.61 23.12
C LYS A 25 3.13 -0.98 23.61
N MET A 26 2.00 -1.44 23.08
CA MET A 26 0.71 -1.09 23.67
C MET A 26 0.65 -1.60 25.11
N THR A 27 0.09 -0.79 25.98
CA THR A 27 -0.22 -1.20 27.37
C THR A 27 -1.37 -2.20 27.38
N THR A 28 -1.53 -2.93 28.48
CA THR A 28 -2.66 -3.86 28.65
C THR A 28 -3.99 -3.15 28.48
N ASP A 29 -4.12 -1.91 29.00
CA ASP A 29 -5.34 -1.11 28.89
C ASP A 29 -5.61 -0.65 27.44
N GLU A 30 -4.58 -0.27 26.70
CA GLU A 30 -4.71 0.07 25.26
C GLU A 30 -5.13 -1.16 24.44
N ILE A 31 -4.54 -2.34 24.72
CA ILE A 31 -4.90 -3.60 24.05
C ILE A 31 -6.35 -4.00 24.36
N ALA A 32 -6.83 -3.74 25.58
CA ALA A 32 -8.21 -4.00 25.97
C ALA A 32 -9.23 -3.15 25.19
N GLN A 33 -8.81 -2.02 24.60
CA GLN A 33 -9.67 -1.20 23.75
C GLN A 33 -9.88 -1.77 22.34
N LEU A 34 -9.00 -2.66 21.86
CA LEU A 34 -9.13 -3.29 20.54
C LEU A 34 -10.39 -4.18 20.51
N GLY A 35 -11.32 -3.85 19.60
CA GLY A 35 -12.63 -4.47 19.50
C GLY A 35 -13.69 -3.90 20.45
N VAL A 36 -13.41 -2.80 21.18
CA VAL A 36 -14.34 -2.15 22.11
C VAL A 36 -14.58 -0.68 21.74
N THR A 37 -13.55 0.16 21.79
CA THR A 37 -13.59 1.57 21.37
C THR A 37 -12.75 1.80 20.12
N LEU A 38 -11.77 0.91 19.89
CA LEU A 38 -10.99 0.83 18.67
C LEU A 38 -11.41 -0.41 17.87
N THR A 39 -11.32 -0.32 16.54
CA THR A 39 -11.44 -1.52 15.70
C THR A 39 -10.34 -2.53 16.05
N PRO A 40 -10.46 -3.80 15.70
CA PRO A 40 -9.42 -4.78 15.99
C PRO A 40 -8.03 -4.42 15.45
N LEU A 41 -7.96 -3.50 14.48
CA LEU A 41 -6.73 -3.02 13.85
C LEU A 41 -6.32 -1.60 14.34
N GLY A 42 -7.01 -1.03 15.33
CA GLY A 42 -6.65 0.22 16.00
C GLY A 42 -7.27 1.49 15.40
N GLY A 43 -8.19 1.37 14.44
CA GLY A 43 -9.04 2.47 13.99
C GLY A 43 -10.03 2.89 15.06
N GLU A 44 -10.61 4.09 14.96
CA GLU A 44 -11.68 4.52 15.88
C GLU A 44 -12.99 3.82 15.52
N MET A 45 -13.63 3.11 16.47
CA MET A 45 -14.87 2.40 16.19
C MET A 45 -16.03 3.37 15.94
N ALA A 46 -16.09 4.47 16.69
CA ALA A 46 -17.14 5.47 16.53
C ALA A 46 -17.08 6.19 15.17
N GLY A 47 -18.23 6.61 14.68
CA GLY A 47 -18.32 7.53 13.54
C GLY A 47 -17.75 8.93 13.89
N ASN A 48 -17.65 9.80 12.89
CA ASN A 48 -17.23 11.17 13.12
C ASN A 48 -18.40 12.07 13.57
N ALA A 49 -18.07 13.28 14.01
CA ALA A 49 -19.04 14.17 14.64
C ALA A 49 -20.16 14.66 13.71
N ASP A 50 -19.90 14.80 12.43
CA ASP A 50 -20.89 15.24 11.43
C ASP A 50 -21.66 14.07 10.77
N GLY A 51 -21.34 12.83 11.15
CA GLY A 51 -22.01 11.61 10.64
C GLY A 51 -21.61 11.22 9.22
N ALA A 52 -20.66 11.91 8.61
CA ALA A 52 -20.21 11.60 7.26
C ALA A 52 -19.34 10.33 7.20
N ILE A 53 -18.69 9.96 8.30
CA ILE A 53 -18.02 8.66 8.49
C ILE A 53 -18.85 7.89 9.52
N PRO A 54 -19.48 6.76 9.16
CA PRO A 54 -20.27 5.96 10.09
C PRO A 54 -19.40 5.25 11.14
N ALA A 55 -20.03 4.72 12.20
CA ALA A 55 -19.37 3.77 13.09
C ALA A 55 -18.95 2.52 12.32
N TRP A 56 -17.82 1.90 12.73
CA TRP A 56 -17.42 0.61 12.17
C TRP A 56 -18.22 -0.51 12.85
N GLU A 57 -18.89 -1.33 12.06
CA GLU A 57 -19.78 -2.40 12.51
C GLU A 57 -19.31 -3.80 12.05
N GLY A 58 -17.99 -3.96 11.77
CA GLY A 58 -17.40 -5.24 11.34
C GLY A 58 -16.93 -5.22 9.89
N GLY A 59 -17.45 -4.31 9.08
CA GLY A 59 -17.20 -4.29 7.63
C GLY A 59 -18.01 -5.35 6.89
N ILE A 60 -17.53 -5.82 5.74
CA ILE A 60 -18.15 -6.92 4.97
C ILE A 60 -17.29 -8.17 5.16
N GLU A 61 -17.77 -9.11 5.97
CA GLU A 61 -17.01 -10.29 6.38
C GLU A 61 -17.19 -11.49 5.46
N SER A 62 -18.20 -11.47 4.59
CA SER A 62 -18.52 -12.56 3.68
C SER A 62 -19.25 -12.11 2.41
N ALA A 63 -19.31 -12.99 1.42
CA ALA A 63 -20.10 -12.78 0.22
C ALA A 63 -21.60 -12.62 0.51
N ALA A 64 -22.11 -13.26 1.57
CA ALA A 64 -23.50 -13.11 2.00
C ALA A 64 -23.76 -11.71 2.56
N ASP A 65 -22.84 -11.15 3.35
CA ASP A 65 -22.93 -9.78 3.89
C ASP A 65 -22.86 -8.73 2.78
N ALA A 66 -22.12 -9.02 1.70
CA ALA A 66 -22.10 -8.22 0.48
C ALA A 66 -23.40 -8.29 -0.34
N GLY A 67 -24.33 -9.19 0.01
CA GLY A 67 -25.57 -9.44 -0.75
C GLY A 67 -25.43 -10.46 -1.88
N TYR A 68 -24.29 -11.14 -2.00
CA TYR A 68 -23.98 -12.10 -3.08
C TYR A 68 -23.55 -13.48 -2.54
N PRO A 69 -24.43 -14.20 -1.82
CA PRO A 69 -24.06 -15.44 -1.12
C PRO A 69 -23.52 -16.56 -2.04
N ASP A 70 -23.89 -16.52 -3.32
CA ASP A 70 -23.43 -17.50 -4.31
C ASP A 70 -22.11 -17.11 -5.01
N PHE A 71 -21.54 -15.93 -4.70
CA PHE A 71 -20.30 -15.49 -5.30
C PHE A 71 -19.14 -16.40 -4.89
N LYS A 72 -18.34 -16.79 -5.88
CA LYS A 72 -17.15 -17.62 -5.70
C LYS A 72 -15.92 -16.87 -6.14
N SER A 73 -14.80 -17.18 -5.49
CA SER A 73 -13.49 -16.64 -5.80
C SER A 73 -13.14 -16.71 -7.29
N SER A 74 -12.21 -15.88 -7.70
CA SER A 74 -11.63 -15.74 -9.06
C SER A 74 -12.45 -15.00 -10.11
N GLY A 75 -13.67 -14.63 -9.83
CA GLY A 75 -14.49 -13.77 -10.70
C GLY A 75 -14.36 -12.29 -10.42
N HIS A 76 -15.11 -11.47 -11.17
CA HIS A 76 -15.30 -10.05 -10.87
C HIS A 76 -16.34 -9.90 -9.75
N HIS A 77 -15.96 -9.20 -8.69
CA HIS A 77 -16.81 -8.99 -7.52
C HIS A 77 -17.98 -8.07 -7.87
N PRO A 78 -19.24 -8.52 -7.74
CA PRO A 78 -20.39 -7.64 -7.82
C PRO A 78 -20.28 -6.48 -6.80
N ASP A 79 -20.76 -5.31 -7.20
CA ASP A 79 -20.71 -4.09 -6.39
C ASP A 79 -21.83 -4.08 -5.33
N PRO A 80 -21.50 -4.13 -4.02
CA PRO A 80 -22.52 -4.04 -2.97
C PRO A 80 -23.27 -2.69 -2.95
N TYR A 81 -22.74 -1.70 -3.66
CA TYR A 81 -23.24 -0.31 -3.70
C TYR A 81 -23.64 0.13 -5.10
N GLU A 82 -23.97 -0.81 -6.02
CA GLU A 82 -24.23 -0.53 -7.45
C GLU A 82 -25.30 0.57 -7.67
N GLY A 83 -26.31 0.64 -6.79
CA GLY A 83 -27.43 1.61 -6.90
C GLY A 83 -27.10 3.02 -6.41
N GLU A 84 -25.94 3.27 -5.82
CA GLU A 84 -25.62 4.57 -5.24
C GLU A 84 -25.22 5.60 -6.29
N THR A 85 -25.61 6.85 -6.02
CA THR A 85 -25.21 8.03 -6.78
C THR A 85 -24.32 8.94 -5.94
N PRO A 86 -23.45 9.75 -6.56
CA PRO A 86 -22.64 10.71 -5.81
C PRO A 86 -23.50 11.66 -4.99
N LEU A 87 -23.10 11.91 -3.74
CA LEU A 87 -23.67 12.96 -2.90
C LEU A 87 -23.39 14.35 -3.48
N PHE A 88 -22.18 14.52 -4.02
CA PHE A 88 -21.70 15.71 -4.73
C PHE A 88 -20.43 15.37 -5.51
N THR A 89 -20.05 16.31 -6.38
CA THR A 89 -18.82 16.22 -7.16
C THR A 89 -17.91 17.40 -6.82
N ILE A 90 -16.64 17.11 -6.51
CA ILE A 90 -15.61 18.12 -6.29
C ILE A 90 -14.92 18.41 -7.61
N THR A 91 -14.84 19.67 -7.96
CA THR A 91 -14.19 20.21 -9.16
C THR A 91 -13.32 21.40 -8.79
N THR A 92 -12.58 21.96 -9.73
CA THR A 92 -11.80 23.19 -9.53
C THR A 92 -12.66 24.34 -9.00
N GLN A 93 -13.95 24.42 -9.39
CA GLN A 93 -14.84 25.53 -9.03
C GLN A 93 -15.25 25.51 -7.56
N ASN A 94 -15.33 24.32 -6.94
CA ASN A 94 -15.82 24.20 -5.56
C ASN A 94 -14.82 23.56 -4.58
N MET A 95 -13.62 23.17 -5.04
CA MET A 95 -12.63 22.48 -4.20
C MET A 95 -12.21 23.29 -2.95
N ALA A 96 -12.32 24.61 -2.99
CA ALA A 96 -12.02 25.47 -1.84
C ALA A 96 -12.92 25.15 -0.62
N GLN A 97 -14.16 24.68 -0.85
CA GLN A 97 -15.11 24.31 0.21
C GLN A 97 -14.71 23.01 0.92
N TYR A 98 -13.86 22.19 0.28
CA TYR A 98 -13.42 20.87 0.76
C TYR A 98 -11.91 20.82 1.03
N ALA A 99 -11.26 22.00 1.09
CA ALA A 99 -9.80 22.10 1.09
C ALA A 99 -9.11 21.40 2.28
N ASP A 100 -9.78 21.30 3.42
CA ASP A 100 -9.34 20.58 4.63
C ASP A 100 -9.40 19.06 4.48
N LYS A 101 -10.28 18.55 3.59
CA LYS A 101 -10.48 17.12 3.30
C LYS A 101 -9.78 16.66 2.01
N LEU A 102 -8.99 17.53 1.36
CA LEU A 102 -8.21 17.23 0.17
C LEU A 102 -6.71 17.20 0.47
N THR A 103 -6.00 16.28 -0.19
CA THR A 103 -4.53 16.24 -0.17
C THR A 103 -3.94 17.35 -1.05
N VAL A 104 -2.62 17.53 -0.98
CA VAL A 104 -1.91 18.43 -1.91
C VAL A 104 -2.02 17.90 -3.34
N GLY A 105 -1.93 16.58 -3.50
CA GLY A 105 -2.09 15.90 -4.80
C GLY A 105 -3.47 16.09 -5.41
N HIS A 106 -4.54 15.91 -4.64
CA HIS A 106 -5.92 16.14 -5.12
C HIS A 106 -6.12 17.56 -5.64
N LYS A 107 -5.66 18.55 -4.86
CA LYS A 107 -5.76 19.97 -5.28
C LYS A 107 -5.01 20.21 -6.59
N ALA A 108 -3.78 19.67 -6.69
CA ALA A 108 -2.97 19.83 -7.90
C ALA A 108 -3.62 19.14 -9.12
N MET A 109 -4.20 17.94 -8.95
CA MET A 109 -4.90 17.25 -10.05
C MET A 109 -6.13 18.06 -10.51
N LEU A 110 -6.95 18.56 -9.58
CA LEU A 110 -8.11 19.41 -9.87
C LEU A 110 -7.72 20.71 -10.58
N GLU A 111 -6.56 21.30 -10.26
CA GLU A 111 -6.05 22.52 -10.89
C GLU A 111 -5.44 22.30 -12.28
N ILE A 112 -4.69 21.17 -12.44
CA ILE A 112 -3.92 20.90 -13.66
C ILE A 112 -4.80 20.27 -14.75
N TYR A 113 -5.77 19.43 -14.37
CA TYR A 113 -6.61 18.65 -15.29
C TYR A 113 -8.05 19.17 -15.27
N PRO A 114 -8.48 19.94 -16.28
CA PRO A 114 -9.78 20.65 -16.25
C PRO A 114 -11.01 19.74 -16.17
N ASP A 115 -10.91 18.50 -16.67
CA ASP A 115 -11.97 17.50 -16.68
C ASP A 115 -11.85 16.46 -15.55
N PHE A 116 -10.79 16.55 -14.75
CA PHE A 116 -10.68 15.74 -13.54
C PHE A 116 -11.68 16.26 -12.48
N ARG A 117 -12.38 15.32 -11.85
CA ARG A 117 -13.31 15.56 -10.77
C ARG A 117 -13.35 14.39 -9.81
N MET A 118 -13.76 14.64 -8.60
CA MET A 118 -13.93 13.60 -7.57
C MET A 118 -15.43 13.44 -7.27
N ASN A 119 -16.01 12.33 -7.67
CA ASN A 119 -17.39 11.96 -7.35
C ASN A 119 -17.39 11.37 -5.94
N VAL A 120 -17.98 12.07 -4.98
CA VAL A 120 -18.01 11.68 -3.56
C VAL A 120 -19.32 10.96 -3.26
N TYR A 121 -19.18 9.77 -2.69
CA TYR A 121 -20.28 8.88 -2.33
C TYR A 121 -20.41 8.76 -0.81
N PRO A 122 -21.51 8.18 -0.29
CA PRO A 122 -21.60 7.83 1.13
C PRO A 122 -20.43 6.97 1.55
N SER A 123 -19.89 7.22 2.74
CA SER A 123 -18.78 6.44 3.28
C SER A 123 -19.27 5.09 3.81
N HIS A 124 -18.62 4.01 3.38
CA HIS A 124 -18.85 2.66 3.87
C HIS A 124 -17.52 2.09 4.37
N ARG A 125 -17.46 1.81 5.67
CA ARG A 125 -16.29 1.20 6.29
C ARG A 125 -16.32 -0.31 6.08
N SER A 126 -16.17 -0.72 4.80
CA SER A 126 -16.33 -2.10 4.35
C SER A 126 -15.15 -3.01 4.68
N ALA A 127 -14.00 -2.44 5.11
CA ALA A 127 -12.81 -3.23 5.44
C ALA A 127 -13.11 -4.25 6.54
N ALA A 128 -12.85 -5.51 6.23
CA ALA A 128 -12.93 -6.63 7.14
C ALA A 128 -11.78 -7.61 6.88
N PHE A 129 -11.43 -8.40 7.89
CA PHE A 129 -10.34 -9.36 7.82
C PHE A 129 -10.71 -10.62 8.62
N PRO A 130 -10.08 -11.78 8.35
CA PRO A 130 -10.36 -13.00 9.09
C PRO A 130 -10.11 -12.84 10.60
N GLN A 131 -10.97 -13.43 11.43
CA GLN A 131 -10.88 -13.36 12.89
C GLN A 131 -9.49 -13.75 13.44
N ARG A 132 -8.84 -14.76 12.83
CA ARG A 132 -7.46 -15.17 13.18
C ARG A 132 -6.42 -14.05 13.02
N PHE A 133 -6.63 -13.12 12.06
CA PHE A 133 -5.75 -11.96 11.88
C PHE A 133 -5.96 -10.92 12.99
N TYR A 134 -7.20 -10.69 13.42
CA TYR A 134 -7.51 -9.83 14.56
C TYR A 134 -6.92 -10.37 15.87
N GLU A 135 -7.03 -11.70 16.10
CA GLU A 135 -6.43 -12.36 17.25
C GLU A 135 -4.91 -12.26 17.25
N ALA A 136 -4.27 -12.50 16.10
CA ALA A 136 -2.82 -12.36 15.93
C ALA A 136 -2.36 -10.91 16.12
N THR A 137 -3.16 -9.93 15.70
CA THR A 137 -2.89 -8.50 15.93
C THR A 137 -2.90 -8.15 17.40
N ARG A 138 -3.86 -8.67 18.18
CA ARG A 138 -3.91 -8.47 19.64
C ARG A 138 -2.66 -9.04 20.33
N ILE A 139 -2.16 -10.19 19.87
CA ILE A 139 -0.92 -10.80 20.39
C ILE A 139 0.29 -9.95 19.99
N ALA A 140 0.38 -9.57 18.72
CA ALA A 140 1.49 -8.75 18.21
C ALA A 140 1.56 -7.38 18.90
N ALA A 141 0.43 -6.73 19.16
CA ALA A 141 0.35 -5.46 19.90
C ALA A 141 1.04 -5.50 21.27
N ALA A 142 1.03 -6.67 21.94
CA ALA A 142 1.69 -6.87 23.23
C ALA A 142 3.20 -7.15 23.10
N THR A 143 3.67 -7.67 21.96
CA THR A 143 5.02 -8.25 21.84
C THR A 143 5.91 -7.54 20.83
N ALA A 144 5.33 -7.00 19.75
CA ALA A 144 6.07 -6.41 18.65
C ALA A 144 6.93 -5.23 19.08
N THR A 145 8.11 -5.13 18.48
CA THR A 145 9.01 -3.97 18.61
C THR A 145 9.70 -3.69 17.26
N LEU A 146 9.99 -2.45 16.99
CA LEU A 146 10.97 -2.14 15.95
C LEU A 146 12.35 -2.65 16.41
N ASN A 147 13.13 -3.18 15.48
CA ASN A 147 14.53 -3.49 15.77
C ASN A 147 15.35 -2.19 15.99
N ALA A 148 16.58 -2.31 16.46
CA ALA A 148 17.44 -1.16 16.79
C ALA A 148 17.67 -0.19 15.61
N THR A 149 17.55 -0.64 14.37
CA THR A 149 17.74 0.19 13.18
C THR A 149 16.42 0.78 12.65
N GLY A 150 15.27 0.32 13.12
CA GLY A 150 13.95 0.62 12.57
C GLY A 150 13.67 -0.06 11.23
N ASN A 151 14.63 -0.82 10.68
CA ASN A 151 14.51 -1.49 9.39
C ASN A 151 14.04 -2.95 9.50
N GLY A 152 13.35 -3.27 10.57
CA GLY A 152 12.76 -4.58 10.86
C GLY A 152 11.81 -4.54 12.03
N VAL A 153 11.01 -5.59 12.16
CA VAL A 153 10.08 -5.82 13.26
C VAL A 153 10.44 -7.13 13.94
N ASP A 154 10.57 -7.07 15.27
CA ASP A 154 10.85 -8.22 16.12
C ASP A 154 9.59 -8.67 16.87
N ASN A 155 9.53 -9.95 17.24
CA ASN A 155 8.52 -10.54 18.09
C ASN A 155 7.06 -10.40 17.58
N ALA A 156 6.87 -10.38 16.26
CA ALA A 156 5.55 -10.36 15.64
C ALA A 156 5.49 -11.30 14.43
N VAL A 157 4.36 -12.00 14.31
CA VAL A 157 3.96 -12.78 13.13
C VAL A 157 2.44 -12.76 13.00
N LYS A 158 1.93 -12.93 11.79
CA LYS A 158 0.51 -13.08 11.40
C LYS A 158 -0.36 -11.84 11.60
N GLY A 159 -0.12 -11.01 12.60
CA GLY A 159 -0.93 -9.83 12.93
C GLY A 159 -0.22 -8.53 12.61
N LEU A 160 -0.96 -7.43 12.72
CA LEU A 160 -0.38 -6.08 12.68
C LEU A 160 0.50 -5.86 13.90
N PRO A 161 1.74 -5.35 13.72
CA PRO A 161 2.63 -5.15 14.86
C PRO A 161 2.25 -3.96 15.75
N PHE A 162 1.68 -2.87 15.18
CA PHE A 162 1.52 -1.59 15.89
C PHE A 162 0.14 -0.96 15.68
N PRO A 163 -0.97 -1.55 16.18
CA PRO A 163 -2.33 -0.98 15.99
C PRO A 163 -2.48 0.45 16.50
N ALA A 164 -1.66 0.89 17.46
CA ALA A 164 -1.57 2.25 17.97
C ALA A 164 -0.14 2.79 17.78
N PRO A 165 0.26 3.15 16.54
CA PRO A 165 1.64 3.52 16.23
C PRO A 165 2.04 4.82 16.95
N LYS A 166 3.26 4.86 17.46
CA LYS A 166 3.83 6.02 18.16
C LYS A 166 4.73 6.88 17.24
N ASN A 167 5.09 6.35 16.08
CA ASN A 167 5.95 7.04 15.10
C ASN A 167 5.63 6.59 13.66
N GLY A 168 6.23 7.27 12.67
CA GLY A 168 5.98 6.98 11.26
C GLY A 168 6.52 5.62 10.80
N LEU A 169 7.58 5.10 11.43
CA LEU A 169 8.11 3.76 11.10
C LEU A 169 7.11 2.67 11.50
N GLU A 170 6.52 2.75 12.69
CA GLU A 170 5.50 1.80 13.12
C GLU A 170 4.29 1.80 12.17
N ALA A 171 3.82 2.99 11.76
CA ALA A 171 2.71 3.10 10.82
C ALA A 171 3.03 2.50 9.44
N ILE A 172 4.23 2.74 8.90
CA ILE A 172 4.60 2.19 7.59
C ILE A 172 4.86 0.67 7.66
N TRP A 173 5.33 0.15 8.80
CA TRP A 173 5.45 -1.28 9.01
C TRP A 173 4.08 -1.96 9.09
N ASN A 174 3.05 -1.30 9.64
CA ASN A 174 1.68 -1.81 9.58
C ASN A 174 1.23 -1.99 8.14
N HIS A 175 1.45 -0.99 7.25
CA HIS A 175 1.15 -1.15 5.84
C HIS A 175 1.93 -2.30 5.20
N ARG A 176 3.21 -2.43 5.47
CA ARG A 176 4.04 -3.51 4.90
C ARG A 176 3.62 -4.91 5.37
N LEU A 177 3.03 -5.01 6.55
CA LEU A 177 2.60 -6.27 7.19
C LEU A 177 1.08 -6.41 7.30
N HIS A 178 0.29 -5.57 6.60
CA HIS A 178 -1.15 -5.75 6.59
C HIS A 178 -1.55 -7.03 5.83
N TYR A 179 -2.69 -7.57 6.16
CA TYR A 179 -3.15 -8.85 5.65
C TYR A 179 -3.62 -8.75 4.20
N ARG A 180 -3.11 -9.61 3.34
CA ARG A 180 -3.56 -9.78 1.94
C ARG A 180 -4.04 -11.19 1.65
N SER A 181 -3.53 -12.18 2.34
CA SER A 181 -4.00 -13.57 2.42
C SER A 181 -3.10 -14.35 3.37
N ASP A 182 -3.43 -15.61 3.64
CA ASP A 182 -2.57 -16.59 4.28
C ASP A 182 -2.28 -17.82 3.40
N GLY A 183 -2.97 -17.88 2.24
CA GLY A 183 -2.72 -18.86 1.18
C GLY A 183 -1.85 -18.30 0.05
N ILE A 184 -1.51 -19.16 -0.90
CA ILE A 184 -0.85 -18.73 -2.14
C ILE A 184 -1.88 -18.02 -3.00
N THR A 185 -1.57 -16.80 -3.39
CA THR A 185 -2.45 -15.96 -4.21
C THR A 185 -1.92 -15.86 -5.63
N ILE A 186 -2.81 -15.93 -6.61
CA ILE A 186 -2.52 -15.62 -8.03
C ILE A 186 -3.48 -14.55 -8.51
N ARG A 187 -2.97 -13.53 -9.21
CA ARG A 187 -3.74 -12.49 -9.86
C ARG A 187 -3.35 -12.38 -11.33
N ASN A 188 -4.34 -12.22 -12.22
CA ASN A 188 -4.10 -11.75 -13.57
C ASN A 188 -4.38 -10.25 -13.61
N ILE A 189 -3.37 -9.47 -13.98
CA ILE A 189 -3.44 -8.02 -13.96
C ILE A 189 -2.90 -7.42 -15.24
N GLY A 190 -3.49 -6.32 -15.66
CA GLY A 190 -2.99 -5.42 -16.69
C GLY A 190 -2.21 -4.26 -16.08
N GLN A 191 -1.10 -3.92 -16.71
CA GLN A 191 -0.33 -2.71 -16.42
C GLN A 191 -0.29 -1.87 -17.69
N ALA A 192 -0.74 -0.62 -17.61
CA ALA A 192 -0.84 0.28 -18.75
C ALA A 192 -0.12 1.60 -18.48
N PRO A 193 1.15 1.76 -18.92
CA PRO A 193 1.77 3.07 -19.06
C PRO A 193 1.01 3.87 -20.14
N VAL A 194 0.46 5.02 -19.74
CA VAL A 194 -0.40 5.85 -20.59
C VAL A 194 0.35 7.12 -21.00
N LEU A 195 0.33 7.40 -22.30
CA LEU A 195 0.88 8.63 -22.88
C LEU A 195 -0.08 9.80 -22.64
N ARG A 196 0.43 11.02 -22.77
CA ARG A 196 -0.36 12.24 -22.57
C ARG A 196 -1.61 12.33 -23.48
N ASN A 197 -1.58 11.72 -24.65
CA ASN A 197 -2.72 11.67 -25.59
C ASN A 197 -3.71 10.54 -25.30
N GLY A 198 -3.46 9.72 -24.26
CA GLY A 198 -4.30 8.59 -23.89
C GLY A 198 -3.88 7.25 -24.51
N ASP A 199 -2.92 7.22 -25.45
CA ASP A 199 -2.42 5.96 -26.00
C ASP A 199 -1.69 5.16 -24.92
N PHE A 200 -1.86 3.85 -24.91
CA PHE A 200 -1.21 2.96 -23.95
C PHE A 200 -0.80 1.62 -24.57
N THR A 201 0.14 0.97 -23.93
CA THR A 201 0.49 -0.42 -24.21
C THR A 201 0.13 -1.27 -23.02
N LEU A 202 -0.81 -2.18 -23.18
CA LEU A 202 -1.18 -3.11 -22.13
C LEU A 202 -0.09 -4.18 -21.94
N VAL A 203 0.41 -4.30 -20.73
CA VAL A 203 1.29 -5.38 -20.28
C VAL A 203 0.50 -6.30 -19.39
N LYS A 204 0.27 -7.54 -19.80
CA LYS A 204 -0.42 -8.56 -19.01
C LYS A 204 0.59 -9.28 -18.11
N ILE A 205 0.26 -9.42 -16.85
CA ILE A 205 1.11 -10.01 -15.82
C ILE A 205 0.30 -11.04 -15.02
N GLU A 206 0.86 -12.22 -14.85
CA GLU A 206 0.47 -13.15 -13.78
C GLU A 206 1.33 -12.85 -12.56
N ASP A 207 0.68 -12.42 -11.48
CA ASP A 207 1.29 -12.09 -10.21
C ASP A 207 0.94 -13.17 -9.19
N ALA A 208 1.93 -13.89 -8.69
CA ALA A 208 1.75 -14.94 -7.69
C ALA A 208 2.55 -14.63 -6.43
N GLY A 209 1.96 -14.86 -5.25
CA GLY A 209 2.60 -14.61 -3.96
C GLY A 209 2.30 -15.67 -2.91
N VAL A 210 3.27 -15.93 -2.04
CA VAL A 210 3.12 -16.76 -0.84
C VAL A 210 3.51 -15.94 0.40
N PRO A 211 2.53 -15.53 1.22
CA PRO A 211 2.74 -14.64 2.37
C PRO A 211 3.25 -15.44 3.58
N ILE A 212 4.56 -15.63 3.68
CA ILE A 212 5.19 -16.43 4.75
C ILE A 212 4.83 -15.91 6.14
N TYR A 213 4.82 -14.58 6.33
CA TYR A 213 4.48 -13.94 7.61
C TYR A 213 3.06 -14.29 8.10
N HIS A 214 2.09 -14.47 7.20
CA HIS A 214 0.69 -14.68 7.54
C HIS A 214 0.24 -16.15 7.53
N GLN A 215 1.10 -17.09 7.12
CA GLN A 215 0.70 -18.49 7.06
C GLN A 215 0.28 -19.03 8.44
N PRO A 216 -0.73 -19.89 8.53
CA PRO A 216 -1.27 -20.41 9.80
C PRO A 216 -0.21 -21.05 10.70
N ASN A 217 0.77 -21.74 10.11
CA ASN A 217 1.82 -22.45 10.84
C ASN A 217 3.08 -21.61 11.15
N THR A 218 3.11 -20.31 10.73
CA THR A 218 4.25 -19.44 11.00
C THR A 218 4.28 -19.05 12.48
N THR A 219 5.47 -19.10 13.07
CA THR A 219 5.79 -18.65 14.43
C THR A 219 6.99 -17.69 14.36
N VAL A 220 7.27 -16.99 15.45
CA VAL A 220 8.46 -16.11 15.56
C VAL A 220 9.75 -16.92 15.31
N ASP A 221 9.78 -18.20 15.72
CA ASP A 221 10.98 -19.04 15.58
C ASP A 221 11.19 -19.59 14.16
N ASN A 222 10.11 -19.73 13.34
CA ASN A 222 10.18 -20.36 12.04
C ASN A 222 9.88 -19.43 10.84
N VAL A 223 9.61 -18.16 11.06
CA VAL A 223 9.34 -17.17 9.99
C VAL A 223 10.54 -16.95 9.05
N ASP A 224 11.73 -17.39 9.47
CA ASP A 224 13.00 -17.33 8.70
C ASP A 224 13.27 -15.96 8.07
N ASN A 225 12.96 -14.89 8.82
CA ASN A 225 13.13 -13.52 8.37
C ASN A 225 12.37 -13.16 7.05
N LEU A 226 11.30 -13.85 6.71
CA LEU A 226 10.54 -13.65 5.47
C LEU A 226 9.17 -13.05 5.72
N VAL A 227 8.81 -12.06 4.91
CA VAL A 227 7.44 -11.52 4.83
C VAL A 227 6.65 -12.25 3.76
N ILE A 228 7.15 -12.21 2.53
CA ILE A 228 6.49 -12.76 1.35
C ILE A 228 7.53 -13.20 0.31
N LYS A 229 7.22 -14.24 -0.45
CA LYS A 229 7.87 -14.54 -1.73
C LYS A 229 6.85 -14.26 -2.83
N PHE A 230 7.20 -13.47 -3.84
CA PHE A 230 6.31 -13.24 -4.97
C PHE A 230 7.03 -13.35 -6.31
N LYS A 231 6.27 -13.64 -7.34
CA LYS A 231 6.73 -13.84 -8.70
C LYS A 231 5.81 -13.13 -9.69
N HIS A 232 6.36 -12.22 -10.48
CA HIS A 232 5.68 -11.61 -11.61
C HIS A 232 6.12 -12.30 -12.90
N LYS A 233 5.16 -12.72 -13.72
CA LYS A 233 5.40 -13.30 -15.05
C LYS A 233 4.70 -12.45 -16.08
N VAL A 234 5.47 -11.82 -16.96
CA VAL A 234 4.92 -11.05 -18.07
C VAL A 234 4.39 -12.01 -19.15
N LEU A 235 3.11 -11.89 -19.48
CA LEU A 235 2.40 -12.72 -20.47
C LEU A 235 2.31 -12.02 -21.85
N ALA A 236 2.17 -10.69 -21.87
CA ALA A 236 2.05 -9.84 -23.05
C ALA A 236 2.68 -8.46 -22.82
N PRO A 237 3.07 -7.71 -23.85
CA PRO A 237 3.13 -8.08 -25.28
C PRO A 237 4.28 -9.05 -25.60
N PRO A 238 4.31 -9.64 -26.80
CA PRO A 238 5.32 -10.66 -27.19
C PRO A 238 6.79 -10.27 -26.94
N ARG A 239 7.12 -8.98 -27.10
CA ARG A 239 8.50 -8.47 -26.87
C ARG A 239 8.96 -8.58 -25.40
N LEU A 240 8.02 -8.66 -24.44
CA LEU A 240 8.29 -8.72 -23.01
C LEU A 240 7.89 -10.07 -22.39
N ALA A 241 7.07 -10.83 -23.11
CA ALA A 241 6.53 -12.12 -22.64
C ALA A 241 7.65 -13.09 -22.23
N GLY A 242 7.43 -13.81 -21.12
CA GLY A 242 8.41 -14.71 -20.52
C GLY A 242 9.45 -14.03 -19.64
N THR A 243 9.42 -12.70 -19.46
CA THR A 243 10.18 -12.02 -18.41
C THR A 243 9.59 -12.40 -17.06
N LEU A 244 10.44 -12.85 -16.13
CA LEU A 244 10.03 -13.24 -14.78
C LEU A 244 10.84 -12.44 -13.75
N LEU A 245 10.15 -11.94 -12.72
CA LEU A 245 10.75 -11.39 -11.52
C LEU A 245 10.38 -12.29 -10.35
N LEU A 246 11.36 -12.72 -9.55
CA LEU A 246 11.15 -13.37 -8.25
C LEU A 246 11.72 -12.50 -7.16
N VAL A 247 10.94 -12.28 -6.11
CA VAL A 247 11.35 -11.49 -4.94
C VAL A 247 11.11 -12.31 -3.67
N HIS A 248 12.09 -12.32 -2.78
CA HIS A 248 11.95 -12.72 -1.39
C HIS A 248 12.09 -11.46 -0.53
N ASP A 249 11.00 -11.01 0.06
CA ASP A 249 11.00 -9.84 0.93
C ASP A 249 11.25 -10.24 2.38
N THR A 250 12.08 -9.47 3.07
CA THR A 250 12.56 -9.81 4.41
C THR A 250 11.94 -8.93 5.48
N LEU A 251 11.72 -9.51 6.66
CA LEU A 251 11.14 -8.84 7.82
C LEU A 251 12.15 -7.91 8.50
N ASP A 252 13.39 -8.36 8.68
CA ASP A 252 14.51 -7.54 9.12
C ASP A 252 15.49 -7.34 7.96
N GLN A 253 15.37 -6.20 7.29
CA GLN A 253 16.19 -5.86 6.13
C GLN A 253 17.60 -5.39 6.52
N SER A 254 17.86 -5.07 7.80
CA SER A 254 19.19 -4.79 8.31
C SER A 254 20.03 -6.08 8.48
N ARG A 255 19.38 -7.17 8.84
CA ARG A 255 19.98 -8.52 8.90
C ARG A 255 20.21 -9.09 7.52
N GLU A 256 19.19 -9.01 6.68
CA GLU A 256 19.21 -9.57 5.32
C GLU A 256 18.33 -8.72 4.39
N PRO A 257 18.95 -7.99 3.42
CA PRO A 257 18.20 -7.16 2.50
C PRO A 257 17.33 -8.02 1.57
N ARG A 258 16.28 -7.43 1.01
CA ARG A 258 15.42 -8.04 -0.02
C ARG A 258 16.26 -8.73 -1.09
N LYS A 259 15.89 -9.94 -1.45
CA LYS A 259 16.51 -10.71 -2.53
C LYS A 259 15.61 -10.71 -3.75
N ALA A 260 16.17 -10.39 -4.92
CA ALA A 260 15.42 -10.43 -6.17
C ALA A 260 16.22 -11.04 -7.31
N TRP A 261 15.51 -11.73 -8.20
CA TRP A 261 16.07 -12.36 -9.40
C TRP A 261 15.17 -12.09 -10.59
N ILE A 262 15.79 -11.77 -11.73
CA ILE A 262 15.10 -11.59 -13.01
C ILE A 262 15.57 -12.68 -13.97
N TYR A 263 14.60 -13.35 -14.60
CA TYR A 263 14.84 -14.16 -15.79
C TYR A 263 14.53 -13.34 -17.04
N ASN A 264 15.48 -13.30 -17.97
CA ASN A 264 15.31 -12.65 -19.26
C ASN A 264 15.21 -13.73 -20.36
N PRO A 265 14.09 -13.81 -21.08
CA PRO A 265 13.89 -14.85 -22.12
C PRO A 265 14.87 -14.74 -23.29
N GLY A 266 15.26 -13.52 -23.68
CA GLY A 266 16.24 -13.31 -24.75
C GLY A 266 17.64 -13.84 -24.41
N GLN A 267 18.03 -13.79 -23.13
CA GLN A 267 19.32 -14.30 -22.65
C GLN A 267 19.25 -15.71 -22.09
N ARG A 268 18.03 -16.21 -21.81
CA ARG A 268 17.75 -17.50 -21.14
C ARG A 268 18.51 -17.67 -19.82
N ARG A 269 18.67 -16.59 -19.07
CA ARG A 269 19.46 -16.55 -17.83
C ARG A 269 18.72 -15.86 -16.71
N VAL A 270 18.87 -16.43 -15.50
CA VAL A 270 18.49 -15.77 -14.25
C VAL A 270 19.66 -14.91 -13.79
N ARG A 271 19.40 -13.66 -13.46
CA ARG A 271 20.36 -12.72 -12.86
C ARG A 271 19.80 -12.19 -11.54
N ARG A 272 20.68 -11.91 -10.60
CA ARG A 272 20.31 -11.20 -9.38
C ARG A 272 20.00 -9.74 -9.72
N ALA A 273 18.97 -9.17 -9.06
CA ALA A 273 18.53 -7.79 -9.22
C ALA A 273 18.62 -7.06 -7.87
N PRO A 274 19.82 -6.61 -7.46
CA PRO A 274 20.07 -6.11 -6.10
C PRO A 274 19.33 -4.81 -5.75
N ASN A 275 18.91 -4.03 -6.75
CA ASN A 275 18.33 -2.69 -6.53
C ASN A 275 16.80 -2.65 -6.55
N VAL A 276 16.13 -3.80 -6.46
CA VAL A 276 14.65 -3.92 -6.47
C VAL A 276 13.98 -3.40 -5.19
N ALA A 277 14.75 -3.02 -4.17
CA ALA A 277 14.22 -2.51 -2.91
C ALA A 277 13.95 -1.00 -2.89
N PHE A 278 14.30 -0.26 -3.95
CA PHE A 278 14.33 1.19 -3.98
C PHE A 278 13.79 1.76 -5.29
N ASP A 279 14.37 2.85 -5.74
CA ASP A 279 13.93 3.72 -6.83
C ASP A 279 14.31 3.28 -8.24
N ASN A 280 14.75 2.05 -8.45
CA ASN A 280 14.87 1.51 -9.80
C ASN A 280 13.50 1.48 -10.49
N PRO A 281 13.42 1.81 -11.78
CA PRO A 281 12.17 1.70 -12.53
C PRO A 281 11.62 0.27 -12.47
N ALA A 282 10.32 0.14 -12.20
CA ALA A 282 9.62 -1.14 -12.21
C ALA A 282 9.56 -1.72 -13.63
N ILE A 283 9.42 -3.04 -13.73
CA ILE A 283 9.40 -3.73 -15.05
C ILE A 283 8.21 -3.21 -15.87
N ALA A 284 8.49 -2.85 -17.12
CA ALA A 284 7.50 -2.40 -18.11
C ALA A 284 6.65 -1.19 -17.67
N SER A 285 7.14 -0.37 -16.75
CA SER A 285 6.43 0.83 -16.24
C SER A 285 6.77 2.11 -16.99
N ASP A 286 7.65 2.08 -17.97
CA ASP A 286 8.20 3.26 -18.64
C ASP A 286 8.76 4.32 -17.66
N GLY A 287 9.23 3.88 -16.49
CA GLY A 287 9.76 4.75 -15.44
C GLY A 287 8.71 5.55 -14.67
N LEU A 288 7.42 5.25 -14.85
CA LEU A 288 6.33 5.94 -14.14
C LEU A 288 6.20 5.51 -12.69
N ILE A 289 6.61 4.29 -12.36
CA ILE A 289 6.74 3.81 -10.97
C ILE A 289 8.12 3.21 -10.73
N THR A 290 8.52 3.20 -9.46
CA THR A 290 9.72 2.53 -8.96
C THR A 290 9.36 1.19 -8.32
N HIS A 291 10.37 0.32 -8.14
CA HIS A 291 10.14 -0.99 -7.52
C HIS A 291 9.60 -0.91 -6.09
N ASP A 292 9.86 0.17 -5.36
CA ASP A 292 9.35 0.37 -4.00
C ASP A 292 7.92 0.95 -3.97
N GLN A 293 7.28 1.19 -5.14
CA GLN A 293 5.90 1.68 -5.23
C GLN A 293 4.84 0.59 -5.48
N TYR A 294 5.22 -0.66 -5.71
CA TYR A 294 4.22 -1.73 -5.75
C TYR A 294 3.45 -1.76 -4.44
N ASP A 295 2.11 -1.95 -4.53
CA ASP A 295 1.20 -1.88 -3.39
C ASP A 295 1.36 -0.55 -2.63
N MET A 296 1.47 0.53 -3.39
CA MET A 296 1.70 1.91 -2.95
C MET A 296 3.05 2.15 -2.24
N TYR A 297 3.53 1.22 -1.45
CA TYR A 297 4.87 1.19 -0.84
C TYR A 297 5.24 -0.18 -0.28
N ASN A 298 6.29 -0.79 -0.82
CA ASN A 298 6.88 -2.01 -0.28
C ASN A 298 8.40 -1.93 -0.09
N GLY A 299 8.98 -0.73 -0.18
CA GLY A 299 10.42 -0.51 -0.10
C GLY A 299 11.03 -0.73 1.28
N SER A 300 12.38 -0.72 1.33
CA SER A 300 13.11 -0.62 2.59
C SER A 300 12.93 0.78 3.20
N PRO A 301 12.52 0.91 4.47
CA PRO A 301 12.34 2.22 5.08
C PRO A 301 13.64 2.95 5.43
N GLU A 302 14.80 2.33 5.27
CA GLU A 302 16.10 2.79 5.78
C GLU A 302 16.56 4.16 5.25
N ARG A 303 16.14 4.54 4.03
CA ARG A 303 16.62 5.78 3.38
C ARG A 303 15.90 7.04 3.82
N TYR A 304 14.83 6.91 4.62
CA TYR A 304 13.97 8.02 5.00
C TYR A 304 13.91 8.22 6.51
N HIS A 305 13.74 9.49 6.91
CA HIS A 305 13.20 9.84 8.22
C HIS A 305 11.69 9.77 8.14
N TRP A 306 11.05 9.07 9.06
CA TRP A 306 9.64 8.82 9.09
C TRP A 306 8.96 9.57 10.24
N LYS A 307 8.02 10.43 9.92
CA LYS A 307 7.26 11.22 10.89
C LYS A 307 5.78 10.82 10.83
N LEU A 308 5.23 10.46 11.98
CA LEU A 308 3.79 10.36 12.14
C LEU A 308 3.24 11.78 12.34
N VAL A 309 2.41 12.25 11.41
CA VAL A 309 1.81 13.60 11.46
C VAL A 309 0.55 13.58 12.33
N GLY A 310 -0.22 12.48 12.28
CA GLY A 310 -1.47 12.29 13.00
C GLY A 310 -2.57 11.76 12.09
N LYS A 311 -3.82 11.84 12.55
CA LYS A 311 -4.99 11.46 11.77
C LYS A 311 -5.62 12.66 11.07
N ARG A 312 -6.25 12.40 9.92
CA ARG A 312 -7.07 13.37 9.18
C ARG A 312 -8.27 12.63 8.56
N GLU A 313 -9.33 13.37 8.32
CA GLU A 313 -10.43 12.94 7.46
C GLU A 313 -10.19 13.48 6.06
N ILE A 314 -10.06 12.60 5.08
CA ILE A 314 -9.86 12.98 3.67
C ILE A 314 -10.69 12.11 2.74
N TYR A 315 -10.99 12.62 1.56
CA TYR A 315 -11.59 11.82 0.49
C TYR A 315 -10.53 10.91 -0.09
N VAL A 316 -10.82 9.60 -0.13
CA VAL A 316 -9.93 8.57 -0.70
C VAL A 316 -10.71 7.67 -1.65
N PRO A 317 -10.07 7.07 -2.67
CA PRO A 317 -10.70 6.02 -3.45
C PRO A 317 -11.08 4.85 -2.54
N TYR A 318 -12.36 4.45 -2.51
CA TYR A 318 -12.82 3.35 -1.67
C TYR A 318 -14.00 2.64 -2.32
N ASN A 319 -14.19 1.33 -2.08
CA ASN A 319 -15.25 0.54 -2.68
C ASN A 319 -15.35 0.68 -4.21
N ALA A 320 -14.19 0.65 -4.88
CA ALA A 320 -14.02 0.96 -6.29
C ALA A 320 -14.42 -0.23 -7.20
N TYR A 321 -15.56 -0.88 -6.92
CA TYR A 321 -16.03 -2.08 -7.64
C TYR A 321 -16.30 -1.83 -9.12
N ARG A 322 -16.66 -0.58 -9.52
CA ARG A 322 -16.81 -0.23 -10.94
C ARG A 322 -15.52 -0.43 -11.72
N LEU A 323 -14.35 -0.08 -11.13
CA LEU A 323 -13.04 -0.29 -11.75
C LEU A 323 -12.63 -1.78 -11.81
N HIS A 324 -13.33 -2.65 -11.09
CA HIS A 324 -13.11 -4.09 -11.07
C HIS A 324 -14.10 -4.85 -11.99
N SER A 325 -15.14 -4.18 -12.48
CA SER A 325 -16.25 -4.79 -13.19
C SER A 325 -15.87 -5.23 -14.62
N ASP A 326 -16.31 -6.41 -15.05
CA ASP A 326 -16.24 -6.91 -16.42
C ASP A 326 -17.16 -6.16 -17.41
N LYS A 327 -18.05 -5.30 -16.89
CA LYS A 327 -18.90 -4.42 -17.70
C LYS A 327 -18.10 -3.29 -18.39
N LEU A 328 -16.88 -3.00 -17.92
CA LEU A 328 -16.01 -1.98 -18.47
C LEU A 328 -14.81 -2.59 -19.20
N LYS A 329 -14.42 -1.95 -20.29
CA LYS A 329 -13.16 -2.24 -20.99
C LYS A 329 -12.07 -1.30 -20.52
N TYR A 330 -10.82 -1.69 -20.74
CA TYR A 330 -9.68 -0.83 -20.43
C TYR A 330 -9.77 0.54 -21.11
N THR A 331 -10.31 0.59 -22.33
CA THR A 331 -10.56 1.84 -23.09
C THR A 331 -11.66 2.71 -22.51
N ASP A 332 -12.53 2.19 -21.66
CA ASP A 332 -13.55 2.97 -20.94
C ASP A 332 -12.95 3.65 -19.71
N ILE A 333 -11.94 3.02 -19.10
CA ILE A 333 -11.27 3.46 -17.87
C ILE A 333 -10.10 4.40 -18.16
N ILE A 334 -9.30 4.10 -19.20
CA ILE A 334 -8.10 4.86 -19.53
C ILE A 334 -8.47 6.05 -20.40
N ARG A 335 -8.14 7.26 -19.95
CA ARG A 335 -8.30 8.52 -20.67
C ARG A 335 -6.95 9.26 -20.80
N PRO A 336 -6.84 10.27 -21.66
CA PRO A 336 -5.72 11.19 -21.59
C PRO A 336 -5.58 11.81 -20.20
N LEU A 337 -4.37 11.88 -19.67
CA LEU A 337 -3.98 12.55 -18.43
C LEU A 337 -4.36 11.85 -17.13
N HIS A 338 -5.52 11.19 -17.02
CA HIS A 338 -6.00 10.51 -15.82
C HIS A 338 -7.01 9.39 -16.17
N LEU A 339 -7.36 8.57 -15.18
CA LEU A 339 -8.47 7.63 -15.31
C LEU A 339 -9.80 8.39 -15.50
N ASP A 340 -10.79 7.75 -16.15
CA ASP A 340 -12.10 8.36 -16.36
C ASP A 340 -12.82 8.58 -15.01
N PRO A 341 -13.09 9.85 -14.61
CA PRO A 341 -13.71 10.15 -13.34
C PRO A 341 -15.13 9.58 -13.17
N GLU A 342 -15.82 9.21 -14.26
CA GLU A 342 -17.16 8.57 -14.19
C GLU A 342 -17.12 7.22 -13.47
N HIS A 343 -15.97 6.54 -13.48
CA HIS A 343 -15.81 5.22 -12.90
C HIS A 343 -15.12 5.26 -11.53
N LEU A 344 -14.68 6.47 -11.09
CA LEU A 344 -14.02 6.64 -9.80
C LEU A 344 -15.04 6.89 -8.70
N ARG A 345 -14.76 6.29 -7.54
CA ARG A 345 -15.55 6.46 -6.33
C ARG A 345 -14.63 6.96 -5.21
N TYR A 346 -14.99 8.10 -4.62
CA TYR A 346 -14.31 8.67 -3.45
C TYR A 346 -15.25 8.67 -2.25
N GLU A 347 -14.72 8.31 -1.09
CA GLU A 347 -15.44 8.32 0.18
C GLU A 347 -14.62 9.08 1.23
N LEU A 348 -15.28 9.68 2.21
CA LEU A 348 -14.61 10.32 3.33
C LEU A 348 -14.17 9.26 4.35
N HIS A 349 -12.87 9.15 4.60
CA HIS A 349 -12.31 8.21 5.59
C HIS A 349 -11.32 8.90 6.53
N ARG A 350 -11.17 8.35 7.74
CA ARG A 350 -10.06 8.71 8.62
C ARG A 350 -8.79 7.98 8.17
N VAL A 351 -7.72 8.74 8.04
CA VAL A 351 -6.43 8.20 7.61
C VAL A 351 -5.32 8.63 8.57
N TRP A 352 -4.34 7.76 8.74
CA TRP A 352 -3.06 8.14 9.31
C TRP A 352 -2.22 8.85 8.26
N VAL A 353 -1.62 9.98 8.62
CA VAL A 353 -0.72 10.74 7.75
C VAL A 353 0.71 10.51 8.19
N VAL A 354 1.53 9.99 7.28
CA VAL A 354 2.94 9.70 7.51
C VAL A 354 3.78 10.43 6.48
N GLU A 355 4.76 11.21 6.94
CA GLU A 355 5.72 11.90 6.07
C GLU A 355 7.06 11.19 6.11
N ALA A 356 7.61 10.89 4.91
CA ALA A 356 8.95 10.36 4.71
C ALA A 356 9.83 11.41 4.05
N THR A 357 10.90 11.83 4.71
CA THR A 357 11.91 12.76 4.19
C THR A 357 13.23 12.05 4.00
N LEU A 358 13.79 12.13 2.79
CA LEU A 358 15.04 11.47 2.42
C LEU A 358 16.18 11.92 3.33
N LYS A 359 16.94 10.98 3.86
CA LYS A 359 18.15 11.22 4.65
C LYS A 359 19.25 11.86 3.79
N GLU A 360 20.09 12.71 4.38
CA GLU A 360 21.10 13.50 3.65
C GLU A 360 22.10 12.64 2.87
N ASP A 361 22.55 11.53 3.45
CA ASP A 361 23.57 10.64 2.86
C ASP A 361 22.98 9.53 1.98
N THR A 362 21.71 9.63 1.60
CA THR A 362 21.03 8.62 0.80
C THR A 362 20.53 9.20 -0.53
N ARG A 363 20.19 8.31 -1.48
CA ARG A 363 19.67 8.71 -2.79
C ARG A 363 18.35 8.04 -3.08
N HIS A 364 17.42 8.81 -3.58
CA HIS A 364 16.14 8.37 -4.12
C HIS A 364 15.62 9.45 -5.08
N ILE A 365 14.76 9.05 -6.04
CA ILE A 365 14.16 10.04 -6.95
C ILE A 365 13.16 10.95 -6.23
N TYR A 366 12.57 10.49 -5.12
CA TYR A 366 11.67 11.29 -4.28
C TYR A 366 12.38 11.79 -3.03
N LYS A 367 12.50 13.12 -2.90
CA LYS A 367 13.04 13.75 -1.70
C LYS A 367 12.10 13.65 -0.50
N ARG A 368 10.80 13.72 -0.75
CA ARG A 368 9.75 13.62 0.26
C ARG A 368 8.56 12.88 -0.30
N ARG A 369 7.89 12.10 0.56
CA ARG A 369 6.61 11.45 0.27
C ARG A 369 5.68 11.66 1.46
N THR A 370 4.40 11.93 1.20
CA THR A 370 3.35 11.95 2.22
C THR A 370 2.38 10.83 1.93
N PHE A 371 2.26 9.91 2.86
CA PHE A 371 1.42 8.74 2.76
C PHE A 371 0.15 8.93 3.58
N TYR A 372 -0.98 8.50 3.05
CA TYR A 372 -2.28 8.53 3.69
C TYR A 372 -2.79 7.09 3.80
N LEU A 373 -2.76 6.55 5.02
CA LEU A 373 -3.08 5.17 5.32
C LEU A 373 -4.47 5.10 5.94
N ASP A 374 -5.33 4.25 5.40
CA ASP A 374 -6.65 3.99 5.96
C ASP A 374 -6.55 3.42 7.38
N GLU A 375 -7.35 3.94 8.32
CA GLU A 375 -7.27 3.51 9.72
C GLU A 375 -7.83 2.11 9.96
N ASP A 376 -8.72 1.64 9.09
CA ASP A 376 -9.39 0.35 9.24
C ASP A 376 -8.60 -0.82 8.65
N SER A 377 -7.74 -0.55 7.65
CA SER A 377 -7.03 -1.60 6.90
C SER A 377 -5.52 -1.45 6.90
N TRP A 378 -4.98 -0.27 7.18
CA TRP A 378 -3.58 0.11 7.00
C TRP A 378 -3.13 0.10 5.53
N GLN A 379 -4.05 -0.03 4.57
CA GLN A 379 -3.74 0.19 3.16
C GLN A 379 -3.38 1.67 2.94
N ILE A 380 -2.31 1.93 2.19
CA ILE A 380 -2.03 3.28 1.70
C ILE A 380 -3.01 3.59 0.58
N MET A 381 -3.84 4.61 0.79
CA MET A 381 -4.88 5.03 -0.14
C MET A 381 -4.40 6.07 -1.13
N HIS A 382 -3.49 6.94 -0.67
CA HIS A 382 -2.99 8.04 -1.47
C HIS A 382 -1.54 8.37 -1.09
N VAL A 383 -0.73 8.83 -2.06
CA VAL A 383 0.64 9.31 -1.82
C VAL A 383 0.94 10.55 -2.64
N ASP A 384 1.37 11.61 -1.96
CA ASP A 384 1.97 12.78 -2.59
C ASP A 384 3.49 12.60 -2.66
N GLN A 385 4.09 12.70 -3.85
CA GLN A 385 5.52 12.45 -4.07
C GLN A 385 6.21 13.71 -4.63
N TYR A 386 7.31 14.08 -4.01
CA TYR A 386 8.01 15.32 -4.27
C TYR A 386 9.41 15.06 -4.83
N ASP A 387 9.80 15.86 -5.84
CA ASP A 387 11.11 15.82 -6.46
C ASP A 387 12.23 16.36 -5.55
N ASN A 388 13.48 16.32 -6.02
CA ASN A 388 14.65 16.79 -5.26
C ASN A 388 14.64 18.30 -4.97
N ARG A 389 13.75 19.08 -5.62
CA ARG A 389 13.49 20.48 -5.34
C ARG A 389 12.30 20.70 -4.42
N ASN A 390 11.77 19.60 -3.85
CA ASN A 390 10.58 19.60 -2.99
C ASN A 390 9.29 20.12 -3.68
N ARG A 391 9.21 19.98 -5.01
CA ARG A 391 8.01 20.30 -5.78
C ARG A 391 7.19 19.02 -5.94
N LEU A 392 5.87 19.11 -5.79
CA LEU A 392 4.99 17.99 -6.08
C LEU A 392 5.23 17.52 -7.52
N TRP A 393 5.52 16.25 -7.67
CA TRP A 393 5.86 15.65 -8.96
C TRP A 393 4.86 14.58 -9.37
N ARG A 394 4.58 13.63 -8.45
CA ARG A 394 3.67 12.53 -8.72
C ARG A 394 2.62 12.40 -7.64
N VAL A 395 1.49 11.87 -8.04
CA VAL A 395 0.38 11.50 -7.17
C VAL A 395 0.05 10.04 -7.42
N SER A 396 -0.15 9.27 -6.36
CA SER A 396 -0.56 7.87 -6.47
C SER A 396 -1.84 7.64 -5.69
N GLU A 397 -2.76 6.85 -6.24
CA GLU A 397 -4.03 6.47 -5.64
C GLU A 397 -4.23 4.96 -5.73
N ALA A 398 -4.66 4.34 -4.64
CA ALA A 398 -5.09 2.96 -4.59
C ALA A 398 -6.62 2.91 -4.60
N HIS A 399 -7.19 2.41 -5.67
CA HIS A 399 -8.63 2.16 -5.79
C HIS A 399 -8.91 0.77 -5.22
N VAL A 400 -9.41 0.72 -3.98
CA VAL A 400 -9.58 -0.52 -3.22
C VAL A 400 -10.99 -1.08 -3.35
N ILE A 401 -11.08 -2.42 -3.24
CA ILE A 401 -12.31 -3.15 -2.95
C ILE A 401 -12.08 -4.09 -1.77
N ASN A 402 -13.13 -4.49 -1.10
CA ASN A 402 -13.09 -5.63 -0.20
C ASN A 402 -13.37 -6.91 -1.01
N TYR A 403 -12.40 -7.80 -1.06
CA TYR A 403 -12.54 -9.16 -1.59
C TYR A 403 -13.27 -9.99 -0.53
N TYR A 404 -14.57 -9.83 -0.46
CA TYR A 404 -15.41 -10.18 0.67
C TYR A 404 -15.54 -11.68 0.93
N GLU A 405 -15.25 -12.55 -0.04
CA GLU A 405 -15.28 -14.00 0.17
C GLU A 405 -14.11 -14.53 1.04
N VAL A 406 -13.06 -13.70 1.25
CA VAL A 406 -11.85 -14.11 2.00
C VAL A 406 -11.53 -13.28 3.23
N PRO A 407 -12.27 -12.36 3.74
CA PRO A 407 -12.37 -10.93 3.52
C PRO A 407 -10.98 -10.25 3.52
N VAL A 408 -10.69 -9.46 2.51
CA VAL A 408 -9.42 -8.73 2.34
C VAL A 408 -9.67 -7.40 1.65
N LEU A 409 -9.28 -6.28 2.24
CA LEU A 409 -9.26 -5.01 1.52
C LEU A 409 -7.94 -4.87 0.78
N TRP A 410 -8.01 -4.71 -0.56
CA TRP A 410 -6.83 -4.54 -1.41
C TRP A 410 -7.14 -3.71 -2.65
N SER A 411 -6.10 -3.12 -3.26
CA SER A 411 -6.25 -2.38 -4.50
C SER A 411 -6.60 -3.30 -5.66
N THR A 412 -7.68 -2.96 -6.39
CA THR A 412 -7.94 -3.52 -7.72
C THR A 412 -7.17 -2.76 -8.79
N VAL A 413 -7.07 -1.42 -8.65
CA VAL A 413 -6.27 -0.55 -9.53
C VAL A 413 -5.44 0.42 -8.69
N GLU A 414 -4.17 0.53 -8.99
CA GLU A 414 -3.32 1.62 -8.54
C GLU A 414 -3.06 2.58 -9.72
N ALA A 415 -3.30 3.86 -9.53
CA ALA A 415 -3.02 4.89 -10.51
C ALA A 415 -1.88 5.79 -10.03
N HIS A 416 -0.85 5.96 -10.86
CA HIS A 416 0.31 6.78 -10.51
C HIS A 416 0.49 7.87 -11.58
N TYR A 417 0.15 9.10 -11.23
CA TYR A 417 0.11 10.26 -12.12
C TYR A 417 1.40 11.06 -12.05
N ASP A 418 2.07 11.28 -13.17
CA ASP A 418 3.21 12.19 -13.30
C ASP A 418 2.72 13.56 -13.78
N LEU A 419 2.55 14.50 -12.84
CA LEU A 419 1.98 15.82 -13.10
C LEU A 419 2.84 16.69 -14.01
N GLN A 420 4.14 16.40 -14.12
CA GLN A 420 5.06 17.19 -14.98
C GLN A 420 4.99 16.73 -16.44
N SER A 421 4.89 15.43 -16.68
CA SER A 421 4.83 14.90 -18.04
C SER A 421 3.39 14.78 -18.56
N GLY A 422 2.38 14.76 -17.70
CA GLY A 422 1.00 14.46 -18.04
C GLY A 422 0.81 12.99 -18.47
N ARG A 423 1.72 12.11 -18.07
CA ARG A 423 1.63 10.65 -18.24
C ARG A 423 1.21 10.02 -16.92
N TYR A 424 0.66 8.83 -16.98
CA TYR A 424 0.39 8.04 -15.80
C TYR A 424 0.50 6.55 -16.10
N ILE A 425 0.44 5.73 -15.07
CA ILE A 425 0.32 4.29 -15.21
C ILE A 425 -0.86 3.81 -14.38
N ALA A 426 -1.71 2.98 -14.99
CA ALA A 426 -2.70 2.18 -14.29
C ALA A 426 -2.14 0.77 -14.11
N PHE A 427 -2.09 0.30 -12.87
CA PHE A 427 -1.58 -1.02 -12.49
C PHE A 427 -2.68 -1.81 -11.79
N GLY A 428 -2.89 -3.07 -12.14
CA GLY A 428 -3.91 -3.92 -11.52
C GLY A 428 -5.19 -4.10 -12.35
N LEU A 429 -5.29 -3.47 -13.53
CA LEU A 429 -6.44 -3.63 -14.42
C LEU A 429 -6.77 -5.11 -14.67
N ASN A 430 -8.02 -5.51 -14.46
CA ASN A 430 -8.45 -6.91 -14.64
C ASN A 430 -9.82 -7.07 -15.33
N ASN A 431 -10.43 -5.99 -15.77
CA ASN A 431 -11.78 -5.93 -16.34
C ASN A 431 -12.00 -6.86 -17.54
N GLU A 432 -10.98 -7.09 -18.36
CA GLU A 432 -11.01 -7.93 -19.55
C GLU A 432 -10.31 -9.29 -19.36
N GLU A 433 -10.08 -9.69 -18.10
CA GLU A 433 -9.48 -10.98 -17.77
C GLU A 433 -10.59 -11.95 -17.31
N ASP A 434 -10.58 -13.19 -17.84
CA ASP A 434 -11.52 -14.24 -17.43
C ASP A 434 -11.35 -14.68 -15.96
N PHE A 435 -10.18 -14.39 -15.41
CA PHE A 435 -9.75 -14.74 -14.08
C PHE A 435 -9.09 -13.51 -13.44
N THR A 436 -9.56 -13.10 -12.27
CA THR A 436 -9.02 -11.90 -11.57
C THR A 436 -8.02 -12.28 -10.47
N VAL A 437 -8.49 -12.95 -9.41
CA VAL A 437 -7.67 -13.34 -8.26
C VAL A 437 -8.14 -14.68 -7.70
N ASP A 438 -7.18 -15.54 -7.34
CA ASP A 438 -7.39 -16.74 -6.54
C ASP A 438 -6.54 -16.62 -5.26
N PHE A 439 -7.19 -16.57 -4.10
CA PHE A 439 -6.53 -16.48 -2.80
C PHE A 439 -6.11 -17.84 -2.21
N SER A 440 -6.38 -18.93 -2.90
CA SER A 440 -6.11 -20.29 -2.44
C SER A 440 -5.59 -21.21 -3.54
N ALA A 441 -4.60 -20.72 -4.31
CA ALA A 441 -4.02 -21.43 -5.46
C ALA A 441 -3.32 -22.74 -5.04
N THR A 442 -4.09 -23.82 -4.93
CA THR A 442 -3.63 -25.12 -4.41
C THR A 442 -2.70 -25.90 -5.36
N HIS A 443 -2.61 -25.48 -6.63
CA HIS A 443 -1.70 -26.08 -7.62
C HIS A 443 -0.26 -25.57 -7.51
N LEU A 444 0.00 -24.55 -6.68
CA LEU A 444 1.32 -24.03 -6.35
C LEU A 444 1.73 -24.42 -4.92
N SER A 445 3.02 -24.44 -4.71
CA SER A 445 3.65 -24.63 -3.40
C SER A 445 4.74 -23.57 -3.18
N GLU A 446 5.21 -23.40 -1.96
CA GLU A 446 6.32 -22.48 -1.66
C GLU A 446 7.58 -22.78 -2.50
N SER A 447 7.81 -24.05 -2.90
CA SER A 447 8.95 -24.43 -3.74
C SER A 447 8.92 -23.80 -5.14
N ASP A 448 7.72 -23.38 -5.63
CA ASP A 448 7.56 -22.72 -6.92
C ASP A 448 8.05 -21.25 -6.88
N PHE A 449 8.33 -20.73 -5.69
CA PHE A 449 8.95 -19.42 -5.46
C PHE A 449 10.46 -19.53 -5.19
N SER A 450 11.13 -20.48 -5.80
CA SER A 450 12.59 -20.68 -5.72
C SER A 450 13.29 -20.22 -7.01
N VAL A 451 14.60 -19.95 -6.90
CA VAL A 451 15.44 -19.62 -8.09
C VAL A 451 15.50 -20.79 -9.08
N ALA A 452 15.40 -22.03 -8.58
CA ALA A 452 15.34 -23.23 -9.43
C ALA A 452 14.04 -23.28 -10.24
N ALA A 453 12.90 -22.99 -9.58
CA ALA A 453 11.59 -22.88 -10.24
C ALA A 453 11.59 -21.75 -11.28
N LEU A 454 12.14 -20.57 -10.93
CA LEU A 454 12.26 -19.44 -11.87
C LEU A 454 13.00 -19.82 -13.15
N ARG A 455 14.07 -20.62 -13.06
CA ARG A 455 14.80 -21.14 -14.24
C ARG A 455 13.99 -22.14 -15.05
N ARG A 456 13.21 -22.99 -14.41
CA ARG A 456 12.34 -23.98 -15.05
C ARG A 456 11.21 -23.27 -15.81
N ASP A 457 10.54 -22.33 -15.17
CA ASP A 457 9.41 -21.58 -15.72
C ASP A 457 9.81 -20.70 -16.90
N GLY A 458 11.02 -20.12 -16.86
CA GLY A 458 11.56 -19.31 -17.94
C GLY A 458 11.99 -20.10 -19.19
N LYS A 459 12.16 -21.42 -19.10
CA LYS A 459 12.51 -22.28 -20.24
C LYS A 459 11.28 -22.81 -21.00
N ARG A 460 10.11 -22.73 -20.41
CA ARG A 460 8.82 -23.11 -20.99
C ARG A 460 8.20 -21.95 -21.75
#